data_7a90f98e1b8681aff5c04f0584927492
#
_entry.id   7a90f98e1b8681aff5c04f0584927492
#
_cell.length_a   1.000
_cell.length_b   1.000
_cell.length_c   1.000
_cell.angle_alpha   90.00
_cell.angle_beta   90.00
_cell.angle_gamma   90.00
#
_symmetry.space_group_name_H-M   'P 1'
#
loop_
_entity.id
_entity.type
_entity.pdbx_description
1 polymer ?
#
loop_
_entity_poly.entity_id
_entity_poly.type
_entity_poly.pdbx_seq_one_letter_code
_entity_poly.pdbx_strand_id
1 'polypeptide(L)'
;MKITGFLTAVVLILCISPSATIIRFQGEGFGALSLVRSAQAEENWKLEFEDVCGRTEDSMNMTIDELKALMTRCDKLKPLIESQEETTRKVYLRRLQMCRDLLAYVYETKIRH
;
A
#
# COMPACT_ATOMS: atom_id res chain seq x y z
N MET A 1 -23.10 30.67 -51.56
CA MET A 1 -24.19 30.39 -50.83
C MET A 1 -24.20 29.05 -50.34
N LYS A 2 -24.46 28.16 -51.17
CA LYS A 2 -24.47 26.84 -50.69
C LYS A 2 -23.21 26.51 -50.06
N ILE A 3 -22.21 27.02 -50.45
CA ILE A 3 -20.96 26.71 -49.90
C ILE A 3 -20.92 26.88 -48.47
N THR A 4 -21.56 27.85 -48.03
CA THR A 4 -21.55 28.11 -46.61
C THR A 4 -22.04 26.95 -45.83
N GLY A 5 -22.96 26.26 -46.36
CA GLY A 5 -23.48 25.14 -45.66
C GLY A 5 -22.45 24.10 -45.39
N PHE A 6 -21.59 23.96 -46.32
CA PHE A 6 -20.59 22.95 -46.16
C PHE A 6 -19.72 23.24 -45.01
N LEU A 7 -19.35 24.43 -44.93
CA LEU A 7 -18.42 24.80 -43.91
C LEU A 7 -18.98 24.51 -42.57
N THR A 8 -20.19 24.78 -42.39
CA THR A 8 -20.76 24.54 -41.08
C THR A 8 -20.72 23.09 -40.75
N ALA A 9 -20.99 22.27 -41.69
CA ALA A 9 -21.01 20.85 -41.39
C ALA A 9 -19.67 20.40 -40.93
N VAL A 10 -18.67 20.86 -41.54
CA VAL A 10 -17.32 20.45 -41.16
C VAL A 10 -17.01 20.82 -39.74
N VAL A 11 -17.39 21.99 -39.39
CA VAL A 11 -17.13 22.45 -38.03
C VAL A 11 -17.79 21.56 -37.00
N LEU A 12 -18.96 21.16 -37.26
CA LEU A 12 -19.67 20.34 -36.31
C LEU A 12 -18.94 19.06 -36.02
N ILE A 13 -18.46 18.44 -37.04
CA ILE A 13 -17.80 17.19 -36.86
C ILE A 13 -16.61 17.30 -35.96
N LEU A 14 -15.83 18.28 -36.15
CA LEU A 14 -14.64 18.42 -35.34
C LEU A 14 -14.91 18.62 -33.91
N CYS A 15 -15.93 19.36 -33.60
CA CYS A 15 -16.19 19.65 -32.23
C CYS A 15 -16.60 18.44 -31.43
N ILE A 16 -17.33 17.59 -32.02
CA ILE A 16 -17.91 16.50 -31.28
C ILE A 16 -16.91 15.41 -30.91
N SER A 17 -16.18 15.01 -31.86
CA SER A 17 -15.35 13.84 -31.66
C SER A 17 -14.38 13.89 -30.50
N PRO A 18 -13.56 14.88 -30.41
CA PRO A 18 -12.56 14.88 -29.35
C PRO A 18 -13.14 14.89 -27.97
N SER A 19 -14.25 15.53 -27.84
CA SER A 19 -14.84 15.63 -26.52
C SER A 19 -15.24 14.27 -25.97
N ALA A 20 -15.88 13.50 -26.78
CA ALA A 20 -16.33 12.21 -26.33
C ALA A 20 -15.17 11.32 -25.93
N THR A 21 -14.12 11.38 -26.69
CA THR A 21 -12.97 10.56 -26.40
C THR A 21 -12.36 10.88 -25.06
N ILE A 22 -12.25 12.11 -24.75
CA ILE A 22 -11.65 12.53 -23.50
C ILE A 22 -12.43 12.01 -22.30
N ILE A 23 -13.72 12.08 -22.37
CA ILE A 23 -14.54 11.64 -21.26
C ILE A 23 -14.33 10.17 -20.96
N ARG A 24 -14.33 9.35 -21.96
CA ARG A 24 -14.13 7.93 -21.72
C ARG A 24 -12.77 7.64 -21.15
N PHE A 25 -11.79 8.35 -21.61
CA PHE A 25 -10.45 8.14 -21.15
C PHE A 25 -10.37 8.37 -19.65
N GLN A 26 -11.05 9.33 -19.13
CA GLN A 26 -11.04 9.61 -17.72
C GLN A 26 -11.61 8.45 -16.90
N GLY A 27 -12.65 7.85 -17.40
CA GLY A 27 -13.24 6.72 -16.71
C GLY A 27 -12.27 5.56 -16.57
N GLU A 28 -11.57 5.28 -17.63
CA GLU A 28 -10.61 4.20 -17.59
C GLU A 28 -9.46 4.50 -16.65
N GLY A 29 -9.01 5.72 -16.67
CA GLY A 29 -7.94 6.10 -15.79
C GLY A 29 -8.29 5.93 -14.34
N PHE A 30 -9.51 6.17 -14.00
CA PHE A 30 -9.93 6.03 -12.62
C PHE A 30 -9.84 4.58 -12.16
N GLY A 31 -10.22 3.65 -12.98
CA GLY A 31 -10.10 2.26 -12.64
C GLY A 31 -8.66 1.82 -12.48
N ALA A 32 -7.79 2.32 -13.34
CA ALA A 32 -6.39 1.98 -13.24
C ALA A 32 -5.78 2.46 -11.95
N LEU A 33 -6.20 3.62 -11.48
CA LEU A 33 -5.69 4.14 -10.23
C LEU A 33 -6.07 3.25 -9.05
N SER A 34 -7.23 2.68 -9.07
CA SER A 34 -7.66 1.76 -8.02
C SER A 34 -6.76 0.54 -7.95
N LEU A 35 -6.44 -0.02 -9.07
CA LEU A 35 -5.57 -1.19 -9.11
C LEU A 35 -4.18 -0.86 -8.60
N VAL A 36 -3.67 0.29 -8.95
CA VAL A 36 -2.35 0.69 -8.51
C VAL A 36 -2.33 0.85 -6.99
N ARG A 37 -3.39 1.37 -6.42
CA ARG A 37 -3.45 1.51 -4.99
C ARG A 37 -3.39 0.16 -4.29
N SER A 38 -4.07 -0.83 -4.81
CA SER A 38 -4.06 -2.15 -4.20
C SER A 38 -2.66 -2.73 -4.21
N ALA A 39 -1.96 -2.60 -5.31
CA ALA A 39 -0.61 -3.11 -5.41
C ALA A 39 0.32 -2.39 -4.44
N GLN A 40 0.17 -1.08 -4.32
CA GLN A 40 0.99 -0.32 -3.40
C GLN A 40 0.72 -0.69 -1.95
N ALA A 41 -0.52 -0.97 -1.62
CA ALA A 41 -0.86 -1.37 -0.26
C ALA A 41 -0.19 -2.68 0.11
N GLU A 42 -0.14 -3.63 -0.82
CA GLU A 42 0.55 -4.88 -0.56
C GLU A 42 2.03 -4.69 -0.37
N GLU A 43 2.65 -3.86 -1.19
CA GLU A 43 4.07 -3.62 -1.02
C GLU A 43 4.36 -2.86 0.26
N ASN A 44 3.47 -1.95 0.64
CA ASN A 44 3.69 -1.16 1.84
C ASN A 44 3.76 -2.01 3.11
N TRP A 45 2.91 -3.02 3.25
CA TRP A 45 2.98 -3.83 4.45
C TRP A 45 4.24 -4.68 4.47
N LYS A 46 4.73 -5.10 3.32
CA LYS A 46 5.99 -5.85 3.27
C LYS A 46 7.16 -4.98 3.66
N LEU A 47 7.18 -3.74 3.18
CA LEU A 47 8.23 -2.80 3.55
C LEU A 47 8.19 -2.51 5.05
N GLU A 48 7.01 -2.33 5.57
CA GLU A 48 6.84 -2.10 7.00
C GLU A 48 7.33 -3.33 7.79
N PHE A 49 7.00 -4.51 7.33
CA PHE A 49 7.42 -5.75 7.96
C PHE A 49 8.95 -5.83 7.99
N GLU A 50 9.60 -5.59 6.87
CA GLU A 50 11.04 -5.68 6.81
C GLU A 50 11.70 -4.60 7.68
N ASP A 51 11.11 -3.42 7.74
CA ASP A 51 11.63 -2.36 8.57
C ASP A 51 11.54 -2.73 10.05
N VAL A 52 10.38 -3.19 10.49
CA VAL A 52 10.19 -3.54 11.90
C VAL A 52 11.05 -4.71 12.31
N CYS A 53 11.03 -5.77 11.54
CA CYS A 53 11.78 -6.97 11.90
C CYS A 53 13.27 -6.82 11.66
N GLY A 54 13.66 -5.92 10.75
CA GLY A 54 15.06 -5.63 10.56
C GLY A 54 15.68 -4.89 11.74
N ARG A 55 14.87 -4.21 12.52
CA ARG A 55 15.37 -3.48 13.67
C ARG A 55 15.61 -4.35 14.89
N THR A 56 15.23 -5.62 14.84
CA THR A 56 15.43 -6.51 15.98
C THR A 56 16.90 -6.68 16.32
N GLU A 57 17.77 -6.51 15.35
CA GLU A 57 19.20 -6.61 15.61
C GLU A 57 19.70 -5.51 16.55
N ASP A 58 19.09 -4.35 16.46
CA ASP A 58 19.45 -3.22 17.30
C ASP A 58 18.58 -3.09 18.54
N SER A 59 17.70 -4.06 18.76
CA SER A 59 16.70 -3.95 19.84
C SER A 59 17.33 -3.78 21.21
N MET A 60 18.49 -4.33 21.45
CA MET A 60 19.13 -4.19 22.74
C MET A 60 19.55 -2.75 23.03
N ASN A 61 19.75 -1.97 22.00
CA ASN A 61 20.14 -0.57 22.14
C ASN A 61 18.97 0.41 22.14
N MET A 62 17.75 -0.12 21.96
CA MET A 62 16.57 0.74 21.90
C MET A 62 16.03 1.06 23.27
N THR A 63 15.35 2.19 23.35
CA THR A 63 14.65 2.56 24.59
C THR A 63 13.40 1.72 24.74
N ILE A 64 12.86 1.71 25.95
CA ILE A 64 11.61 1.00 26.21
C ILE A 64 10.49 1.52 25.33
N ASP A 65 10.42 2.84 25.13
CA ASP A 65 9.39 3.43 24.30
C ASP A 65 9.52 3.01 22.83
N GLU A 66 10.75 2.94 22.33
CA GLU A 66 10.97 2.49 20.96
C GLU A 66 10.56 1.03 20.79
N LEU A 67 10.85 0.20 21.76
CA LEU A 67 10.44 -1.21 21.71
C LEU A 67 8.93 -1.35 21.72
N LYS A 68 8.25 -0.57 22.55
CA LYS A 68 6.79 -0.59 22.58
C LYS A 68 6.21 -0.16 21.24
N ALA A 69 6.80 0.87 20.64
CA ALA A 69 6.35 1.34 19.34
C ALA A 69 6.49 0.27 18.28
N LEU A 70 7.62 -0.44 18.27
CA LEU A 70 7.83 -1.53 17.31
C LEU A 70 6.84 -2.67 17.52
N MET A 71 6.58 -3.03 18.75
CA MET A 71 5.60 -4.08 19.03
C MET A 71 4.21 -3.69 18.56
N THR A 72 3.85 -2.42 18.74
CA THR A 72 2.58 -1.92 18.24
C THR A 72 2.51 -2.01 16.72
N ARG A 73 3.62 -1.69 16.04
CA ARG A 73 3.67 -1.81 14.59
C ARG A 73 3.52 -3.27 14.16
N CYS A 74 4.10 -4.20 14.90
CA CYS A 74 3.89 -5.61 14.62
C CYS A 74 2.42 -5.99 14.72
N ASP A 75 1.75 -5.51 15.76
CA ASP A 75 0.34 -5.82 15.96
C ASP A 75 -0.53 -5.26 14.83
N LYS A 76 -0.15 -4.12 14.27
CA LYS A 76 -0.87 -3.54 13.16
C LYS A 76 -0.62 -4.30 11.86
N LEU A 77 0.52 -4.94 11.72
CA LEU A 77 0.82 -5.74 10.54
C LEU A 77 0.04 -7.04 10.51
N LYS A 78 -0.31 -7.57 11.66
CA LYS A 78 -0.96 -8.87 11.73
C LYS A 78 -2.21 -8.98 10.87
N PRO A 79 -3.20 -8.08 10.99
CA PRO A 79 -4.40 -8.21 10.16
C PRO A 79 -4.11 -8.05 8.66
N LEU A 80 -3.11 -7.26 8.30
CA LEU A 80 -2.75 -7.11 6.90
C LEU A 80 -2.19 -8.42 6.34
N ILE A 81 -1.39 -9.10 7.13
CA ILE A 81 -0.83 -10.38 6.73
C ILE A 81 -1.91 -11.44 6.69
N GLU A 82 -2.83 -11.41 7.64
CA GLU A 82 -3.92 -12.38 7.68
C GLU A 82 -4.84 -12.29 6.47
N SER A 83 -4.87 -11.15 5.80
CA SER A 83 -5.69 -10.97 4.62
C SER A 83 -5.00 -11.45 3.35
N GLN A 84 -3.76 -11.90 3.42
CA GLN A 84 -3.02 -12.36 2.24
C GLN A 84 -3.36 -13.81 1.90
N GLU A 85 -2.87 -14.28 0.75
CA GLU A 85 -3.15 -15.65 0.34
C GLU A 85 -2.44 -16.62 1.30
N GLU A 86 -2.88 -17.87 1.31
CA GLU A 86 -2.50 -18.83 2.33
C GLU A 86 -1.00 -19.01 2.52
N THR A 87 -0.27 -19.18 1.46
CA THR A 87 1.16 -19.42 1.56
C THR A 87 1.89 -18.21 2.16
N THR A 88 1.60 -17.04 1.62
CA THR A 88 2.19 -15.81 2.12
C THR A 88 1.81 -15.58 3.58
N ARG A 89 0.54 -15.80 3.90
CA ARG A 89 0.06 -15.60 5.26
C ARG A 89 0.80 -16.47 6.26
N LYS A 90 0.95 -17.74 5.99
CA LYS A 90 1.61 -18.65 6.90
C LYS A 90 3.07 -18.26 7.17
N VAL A 91 3.79 -17.96 6.10
CA VAL A 91 5.18 -17.61 6.23
C VAL A 91 5.37 -16.32 7.02
N TYR A 92 4.62 -15.29 6.64
CA TYR A 92 4.81 -13.99 7.27
C TYR A 92 4.25 -13.91 8.69
N LEU A 93 3.17 -14.65 8.98
CA LEU A 93 2.67 -14.69 10.35
C LEU A 93 3.69 -15.35 11.28
N ARG A 94 4.33 -16.40 10.82
CA ARG A 94 5.34 -17.05 11.63
C ARG A 94 6.55 -16.14 11.86
N ARG A 95 7.02 -15.48 10.80
CA ARG A 95 8.13 -14.56 10.94
C ARG A 95 7.76 -13.38 11.84
N LEU A 96 6.54 -12.88 11.71
CA LEU A 96 6.10 -11.78 12.54
C LEU A 96 6.05 -12.17 14.01
N GLN A 97 5.56 -13.38 14.30
CA GLN A 97 5.50 -13.86 15.66
C GLN A 97 6.89 -13.95 16.28
N MET A 98 7.84 -14.48 15.53
CA MET A 98 9.21 -14.57 16.02
C MET A 98 9.82 -13.20 16.28
N CYS A 99 9.58 -12.29 15.37
CA CYS A 99 10.06 -10.92 15.47
C CYS A 99 9.47 -10.23 16.71
N ARG A 100 8.17 -10.35 16.89
CA ARG A 100 7.50 -9.74 18.01
C ARG A 100 7.91 -10.35 19.34
N ASP A 101 8.10 -11.67 19.38
CA ASP A 101 8.53 -12.34 20.58
C ASP A 101 9.91 -11.88 21.02
N LEU A 102 10.80 -11.66 20.06
CA LEU A 102 12.11 -11.13 20.38
C LEU A 102 12.03 -9.72 20.95
N LEU A 103 11.23 -8.88 20.34
CA LEU A 103 11.05 -7.52 20.84
C LEU A 103 10.45 -7.52 22.23
N ALA A 104 9.48 -8.41 22.48
CA ALA A 104 8.86 -8.51 23.79
C ALA A 104 9.86 -8.99 24.84
N TYR A 105 10.70 -9.93 24.47
CA TYR A 105 11.72 -10.43 25.37
C TYR A 105 12.69 -9.31 25.76
N VAL A 106 13.18 -8.56 24.80
CA VAL A 106 14.08 -7.46 25.07
C VAL A 106 13.40 -6.40 25.93
N TYR A 107 12.15 -6.10 25.61
CA TYR A 107 11.37 -5.12 26.37
C TYR A 107 11.26 -5.55 27.85
N GLU A 108 10.89 -6.81 28.08
CA GLU A 108 10.78 -7.30 29.45
C GLU A 108 12.11 -7.29 30.19
N THR A 109 13.17 -7.61 29.48
CA THR A 109 14.50 -7.59 30.09
C THR A 109 14.86 -6.17 30.55
N LYS A 110 14.52 -5.18 29.73
CA LYS A 110 14.83 -3.78 30.07
C LYS A 110 14.00 -3.25 31.22
N ILE A 111 12.75 -3.63 31.32
CA ILE A 111 11.92 -3.11 32.41
C ILE A 111 12.24 -3.77 33.74
N ARG A 112 12.86 -4.94 33.73
CA ARG A 112 13.29 -5.59 34.96
C ARG A 112 14.55 -4.98 35.53
N HIS A 113 15.31 -4.35 34.68
CA HIS A 113 16.53 -3.68 35.11
C HIS A 113 16.32 -2.20 35.28
#